data_64a7947d18f2cd0ac2886eacae643eab
#
_entry.id   64a7947d18f2cd0ac2886eacae643eab
#
_cell.length_a   1.000
_cell.length_b   1.000
_cell.length_c   1.000
_cell.angle_alpha   90.00
_cell.angle_beta   90.00
_cell.angle_gamma   90.00
#
_symmetry.space_group_name_H-M   'P 1'
#
loop_
_entity.id
_entity.type
_entity.pdbx_description
1 polymer ?
#
loop_
_entity_poly.entity_id
_entity_poly.type
_entity_poly.pdbx_seq_one_letter_code
_entity_poly.pdbx_strand_id
1 'polypeptide(L)'
;MKTVTNVINSITLAVALSTLTLVAKVQADSSFSVNSTYADTHGNNGTHYEESRSLSSNEDTHDDLTLSPLHETQSIVDVSNDAVSEDTHTNEEKKTSDNTHANSAHANSESSAIYPKKISQVPYSALGVLPTSEADEQFSYGDDPLQTIYTWHGRLSANEMYADKALIFIHGGCWLSAYGYEHAKGMYHALAELGMGVYVTEYRRVGDEGGGWPGSLDDVTQAISTALKRIENEGRYTNIYIAGHSAGGHLALLAAQRLSSSSLNLSRANIKRIIGLAAITDIQSYAMGHNSCQLATAKFMNGTPEDVPTAYQRATPRPTHGSLPITLLQGDADSIVPARHAVLSGTNQKIIKNGGHFDWLHPESTSFDALLEVISEHDE
;
A
#
# COMPACT_ATOMS: atom_id res chain seq x y z
N MET A 1 25.63 28.77 44.94
CA MET A 1 25.75 29.06 43.49
C MET A 1 27.10 28.68 42.85
N LYS A 2 28.17 28.50 43.59
CA LYS A 2 29.49 28.09 43.03
C LYS A 2 29.69 26.58 42.80
N THR A 3 28.83 25.71 43.36
CA THR A 3 28.96 24.25 43.29
C THR A 3 28.27 23.65 42.07
N VAL A 4 27.27 24.30 41.50
CA VAL A 4 26.50 23.82 40.35
C VAL A 4 27.23 24.07 39.03
N THR A 5 27.99 25.18 38.93
CA THR A 5 28.73 25.53 37.73
C THR A 5 29.89 24.58 37.44
N ASN A 6 30.51 24.01 38.47
CA ASN A 6 31.63 23.07 38.29
C ASN A 6 31.20 21.67 37.82
N VAL A 7 29.98 21.26 38.09
CA VAL A 7 29.46 19.94 37.65
C VAL A 7 29.09 19.99 36.15
N ILE A 8 28.56 21.10 35.67
CA ILE A 8 28.18 21.26 34.26
C ILE A 8 29.44 21.30 33.36
N ASN A 9 30.50 21.99 33.78
CA ASN A 9 31.75 22.04 33.01
C ASN A 9 32.50 20.69 32.97
N SER A 10 32.35 19.82 33.97
CA SER A 10 32.97 18.49 33.98
C SER A 10 32.25 17.51 33.05
N ILE A 11 30.94 17.63 32.87
CA ILE A 11 30.13 16.77 32.00
C ILE A 11 30.36 17.15 30.52
N THR A 12 30.49 18.44 30.22
CA THR A 12 30.73 18.93 28.82
C THR A 12 32.13 18.50 28.34
N LEU A 13 33.14 18.45 29.22
CA LEU A 13 34.49 18.04 28.87
C LEU A 13 34.58 16.51 28.62
N ALA A 14 33.81 15.70 29.36
CA ALA A 14 33.80 14.24 29.22
C ALA A 14 33.13 13.80 27.89
N VAL A 15 32.09 14.50 27.42
CA VAL A 15 31.42 14.21 26.15
C VAL A 15 32.31 14.61 24.95
N ALA A 16 33.07 15.69 25.05
CA ALA A 16 33.98 16.11 23.97
C ALA A 16 35.19 15.18 23.79
N LEU A 17 35.68 14.52 24.86
CA LEU A 17 36.77 13.56 24.75
C LEU A 17 36.32 12.19 24.21
N SER A 18 35.08 11.78 24.42
CA SER A 18 34.55 10.49 23.91
C SER A 18 34.30 10.53 22.40
N THR A 19 33.94 11.68 21.83
CA THR A 19 33.72 11.83 20.38
C THR A 19 35.02 11.89 19.58
N LEU A 20 36.14 12.40 20.14
CA LEU A 20 37.45 12.41 19.47
C LEU A 20 38.09 11.02 19.38
N THR A 21 37.85 10.14 20.35
CA THR A 21 38.39 8.76 20.33
C THR A 21 37.66 7.85 19.35
N LEU A 22 36.38 8.13 19.04
CA LEU A 22 35.59 7.33 18.09
C LEU A 22 35.95 7.65 16.64
N VAL A 23 36.27 8.91 16.32
CA VAL A 23 36.67 9.32 14.96
C VAL A 23 38.07 8.82 14.59
N ALA A 24 38.99 8.69 15.54
CA ALA A 24 40.33 8.16 15.30
C ALA A 24 40.34 6.62 15.08
N LYS A 25 39.32 5.88 15.53
CA LYS A 25 39.24 4.42 15.38
C LYS A 25 38.62 3.99 14.06
N VAL A 26 37.82 4.86 13.41
CA VAL A 26 37.19 4.58 12.10
C VAL A 26 38.17 4.83 10.93
N GLN A 27 39.23 5.61 11.11
CA GLN A 27 40.25 5.88 10.07
C GLN A 27 41.41 4.88 10.02
N ALA A 28 41.53 3.92 10.94
CA ALA A 28 42.59 2.93 10.99
C ALA A 28 42.26 1.59 10.31
N ASP A 29 40.99 1.32 9.95
CA ASP A 29 40.55 0.01 9.43
C ASP A 29 40.31 -0.03 7.91
N SER A 30 40.71 0.99 7.13
CA SER A 30 40.52 1.03 5.68
C SER A 30 41.73 0.71 4.84
N SER A 31 42.53 -0.30 5.26
CA SER A 31 43.60 -0.86 4.41
C SER A 31 43.54 -2.39 4.46
N PHE A 32 42.62 -2.97 3.72
CA PHE A 32 42.67 -4.41 3.38
C PHE A 32 42.79 -4.58 1.87
N SER A 33 43.97 -5.04 1.47
CA SER A 33 44.38 -5.43 0.11
C SER A 33 43.72 -6.77 -0.26
N VAL A 34 43.03 -6.83 -1.40
CA VAL A 34 42.50 -8.06 -1.98
C VAL A 34 43.56 -8.69 -2.86
N ASN A 35 44.17 -9.79 -2.40
CA ASN A 35 44.95 -10.68 -3.25
C ASN A 35 44.04 -11.80 -3.78
N SER A 36 43.81 -11.80 -5.09
CA SER A 36 43.16 -12.87 -5.84
C SER A 36 44.23 -13.90 -6.27
N THR A 37 44.13 -15.12 -5.77
CA THR A 37 44.86 -16.28 -6.33
C THR A 37 43.84 -17.17 -7.03
N TYR A 38 43.95 -17.20 -8.36
CA TYR A 38 43.33 -18.20 -9.22
C TYR A 38 44.16 -19.48 -9.19
N ALA A 39 43.54 -20.62 -8.93
CA ALA A 39 44.13 -21.95 -9.14
C ALA A 39 43.40 -22.66 -10.29
N ASP A 40 44.13 -22.84 -11.37
CA ASP A 40 43.81 -23.71 -12.52
C ASP A 40 43.84 -25.18 -12.12
N THR A 41 42.85 -25.96 -12.54
CA THR A 41 43.01 -27.41 -12.74
C THR A 41 42.40 -27.83 -14.07
N HIS A 42 43.29 -28.32 -14.93
CA HIS A 42 43.08 -28.91 -16.24
C HIS A 42 42.23 -30.20 -16.23
N GLY A 43 41.50 -30.44 -17.33
CA GLY A 43 40.90 -31.73 -17.68
C GLY A 43 40.29 -31.74 -19.09
N ASN A 44 41.11 -32.18 -19.99
CA ASN A 44 41.10 -32.39 -21.43
C ASN A 44 39.91 -33.24 -21.96
N ASN A 45 39.35 -32.88 -23.15
CA ASN A 45 39.11 -33.65 -24.38
C ASN A 45 38.09 -32.96 -25.27
N GLY A 46 38.37 -32.52 -26.34
CA GLY A 46 38.69 -32.63 -27.72
C GLY A 46 37.50 -33.04 -28.61
N THR A 47 37.13 -32.12 -29.55
CA THR A 47 37.03 -32.44 -30.98
C THR A 47 36.70 -31.15 -31.77
N HIS A 48 37.48 -31.01 -32.87
CA HIS A 48 37.46 -29.99 -33.92
C HIS A 48 36.13 -29.90 -34.65
N TYR A 49 35.74 -28.65 -35.10
CA TYR A 49 35.44 -28.32 -36.50
C TYR A 49 35.60 -26.80 -36.71
N GLU A 50 36.57 -26.47 -37.60
CA GLU A 50 36.72 -25.15 -38.22
C GLU A 50 35.67 -24.96 -39.31
N GLU A 51 35.18 -23.75 -39.50
CA GLU A 51 35.08 -23.13 -40.82
C GLU A 51 34.95 -21.61 -40.73
N SER A 52 35.90 -20.97 -41.38
CA SER A 52 36.11 -19.55 -41.61
C SER A 52 35.28 -19.02 -42.80
N ARG A 53 34.92 -17.71 -42.72
CA ARG A 53 34.90 -16.73 -43.83
C ARG A 53 34.38 -15.39 -43.29
N SER A 54 35.20 -14.40 -43.19
CA SER A 54 35.77 -13.32 -44.05
C SER A 54 34.74 -12.35 -44.67
N LEU A 55 34.86 -11.10 -44.18
CA LEU A 55 34.88 -9.80 -44.81
C LEU A 55 33.78 -9.40 -45.83
N SER A 56 33.09 -8.28 -45.54
CA SER A 56 33.31 -7.04 -46.35
C SER A 56 32.58 -5.82 -45.74
N SER A 57 33.34 -4.77 -45.67
CA SER A 57 33.00 -3.37 -45.44
C SER A 57 32.16 -2.81 -46.57
N ASN A 58 31.20 -1.90 -46.28
CA ASN A 58 30.96 -0.73 -47.12
C ASN A 58 30.38 0.42 -46.27
N GLU A 59 31.04 1.54 -46.38
CA GLU A 59 30.69 2.88 -45.92
C GLU A 59 29.61 3.52 -46.80
N ASP A 60 29.10 4.67 -46.27
CA ASP A 60 28.36 5.77 -46.92
C ASP A 60 26.84 5.65 -46.91
N THR A 61 26.09 6.59 -46.28
CA THR A 61 25.97 8.02 -46.56
C THR A 61 25.06 8.70 -45.50
N HIS A 62 25.38 9.94 -45.16
CA HIS A 62 24.59 10.92 -44.45
C HIS A 62 23.19 11.13 -45.04
N ASP A 63 22.17 11.22 -44.18
CA ASP A 63 21.11 12.22 -44.36
C ASP A 63 20.57 12.71 -42.98
N ASP A 64 20.74 14.00 -42.85
CA ASP A 64 20.29 14.88 -41.78
C ASP A 64 18.79 15.16 -41.93
N LEU A 65 17.96 14.72 -40.96
CA LEU A 65 16.60 15.20 -40.81
C LEU A 65 16.31 15.58 -39.38
N THR A 66 16.45 16.85 -39.13
CA THR A 66 15.93 17.59 -37.95
C THR A 66 14.41 17.40 -37.85
N LEU A 67 13.94 16.81 -36.76
CA LEU A 67 12.55 16.85 -36.34
C LEU A 67 12.38 17.67 -35.08
N SER A 68 11.69 18.79 -35.23
CA SER A 68 11.19 19.68 -34.18
C SER A 68 10.17 18.97 -33.29
N PRO A 69 10.02 19.37 -32.00
CA PRO A 69 9.09 18.75 -31.08
C PRO A 69 7.65 19.22 -31.35
N LEU A 70 6.75 18.26 -31.54
CA LEU A 70 5.32 18.50 -31.58
C LEU A 70 4.79 18.66 -30.15
N HIS A 71 4.24 19.83 -29.88
CA HIS A 71 3.38 20.13 -28.74
C HIS A 71 2.09 19.32 -28.89
N GLU A 72 1.85 18.36 -28.03
CA GLU A 72 0.57 17.68 -27.91
C GLU A 72 -0.23 18.29 -26.77
N THR A 73 -1.20 19.13 -27.13
CA THR A 73 -2.22 19.70 -26.26
C THR A 73 -3.23 18.62 -25.91
N GLN A 74 -3.29 18.22 -24.66
CA GLN A 74 -4.37 17.38 -24.14
C GLN A 74 -5.67 18.19 -24.05
N SER A 75 -6.63 17.83 -24.87
CA SER A 75 -8.02 18.28 -24.76
C SER A 75 -8.74 17.51 -23.65
N ILE A 76 -9.13 18.25 -22.61
CA ILE A 76 -10.07 17.80 -21.57
C ILE A 76 -11.45 17.73 -22.21
N VAL A 77 -12.06 16.56 -22.21
CA VAL A 77 -13.48 16.40 -22.61
C VAL A 77 -14.33 16.57 -21.36
N ASP A 78 -14.95 17.75 -21.27
CA ASP A 78 -16.07 18.05 -20.37
C ASP A 78 -17.30 17.27 -20.87
N VAL A 79 -17.85 16.41 -20.02
CA VAL A 79 -19.19 15.84 -20.23
C VAL A 79 -20.17 16.68 -19.43
N SER A 80 -20.85 17.57 -20.18
CA SER A 80 -21.94 18.39 -19.70
C SER A 80 -23.19 17.55 -19.38
N ASN A 81 -23.80 17.87 -18.24
CA ASN A 81 -25.13 17.44 -17.83
C ASN A 81 -26.20 18.01 -18.76
N ASP A 82 -27.04 17.16 -19.29
CA ASP A 82 -28.33 17.56 -19.82
C ASP A 82 -29.42 17.29 -18.79
N ALA A 83 -30.13 18.40 -18.47
CA ALA A 83 -31.32 18.47 -17.63
C ALA A 83 -32.54 17.98 -18.40
N VAL A 84 -33.43 17.24 -17.74
CA VAL A 84 -34.81 17.05 -18.19
C VAL A 84 -35.77 17.32 -17.06
N SER A 85 -36.47 18.43 -17.27
CA SER A 85 -37.81 18.92 -16.95
C SER A 85 -38.66 18.24 -15.86
N GLU A 86 -39.22 19.16 -15.11
CA GLU A 86 -40.37 19.15 -14.20
C GLU A 86 -41.60 18.41 -14.74
N ASP A 87 -42.30 17.73 -13.82
CA ASP A 87 -43.77 17.70 -13.86
C ASP A 87 -44.33 17.71 -12.42
N THR A 88 -45.10 18.73 -12.18
CA THR A 88 -45.91 19.02 -10.99
C THR A 88 -47.19 18.21 -11.00
N HIS A 89 -47.49 17.49 -9.92
CA HIS A 89 -48.90 17.24 -9.53
C HIS A 89 -49.08 17.29 -8.01
N THR A 90 -49.83 18.27 -7.61
CA THR A 90 -50.53 18.45 -6.33
C THR A 90 -51.60 17.37 -6.13
N ASN A 91 -51.77 16.85 -4.88
CA ASN A 91 -53.05 16.70 -4.22
C ASN A 91 -52.92 16.23 -2.76
N GLU A 92 -53.36 17.10 -1.92
CA GLU A 92 -54.35 17.05 -0.81
C GLU A 92 -54.39 15.89 0.18
N GLU A 93 -54.42 16.37 1.38
CA GLU A 93 -54.67 15.89 2.73
C GLU A 93 -55.68 14.73 2.89
N LYS A 94 -55.37 13.84 3.84
CA LYS A 94 -56.40 13.33 4.79
C LYS A 94 -55.78 12.93 6.12
N LYS A 95 -56.21 13.64 7.12
CA LYS A 95 -56.02 13.47 8.57
C LYS A 95 -56.87 12.32 9.09
N THR A 96 -56.36 11.38 9.86
CA THR A 96 -57.14 10.73 10.94
C THR A 96 -56.17 10.26 12.05
N SER A 97 -56.63 10.45 13.25
CA SER A 97 -56.05 10.35 14.56
C SER A 97 -56.05 8.93 15.15
N ASP A 98 -55.18 8.82 16.19
CA ASP A 98 -55.24 7.94 17.38
C ASP A 98 -54.87 6.46 17.26
N ASN A 99 -53.79 6.02 17.90
CA ASN A 99 -53.86 5.43 19.24
C ASN A 99 -52.44 5.08 19.80
N THR A 100 -52.32 5.40 21.06
CA THR A 100 -51.25 5.08 22.00
C THR A 100 -51.00 3.59 22.17
N HIS A 101 -49.75 3.16 22.05
CA HIS A 101 -49.18 2.10 22.90
C HIS A 101 -47.67 2.35 23.10
N ALA A 102 -47.37 2.67 24.34
CA ALA A 102 -46.02 2.74 24.86
C ALA A 102 -45.39 1.32 24.87
N ASN A 103 -44.32 1.11 24.13
CA ASN A 103 -43.39 0.04 24.37
C ASN A 103 -42.00 0.67 24.58
N SER A 104 -41.51 0.48 25.81
CA SER A 104 -40.16 0.82 26.22
C SER A 104 -39.16 0.00 25.40
N ALA A 105 -38.63 0.61 24.36
CA ALA A 105 -37.43 0.11 23.71
C ALA A 105 -36.22 0.64 24.48
N HIS A 106 -35.39 -0.29 25.02
CA HIS A 106 -34.07 -0.01 25.49
C HIS A 106 -33.30 0.67 24.34
N ALA A 107 -33.01 1.94 24.52
CA ALA A 107 -32.08 2.65 23.66
C ALA A 107 -30.67 2.09 23.96
N ASN A 108 -30.21 1.18 23.11
CA ASN A 108 -28.79 0.99 22.93
C ASN A 108 -28.25 2.32 22.42
N SER A 109 -27.53 3.04 23.28
CA SER A 109 -26.73 4.17 22.85
C SER A 109 -25.59 3.61 22.01
N GLU A 110 -25.84 3.41 20.72
CA GLU A 110 -24.78 3.28 19.75
C GLU A 110 -23.98 4.58 19.83
N SER A 111 -22.72 4.45 20.21
CA SER A 111 -21.71 5.48 20.07
C SER A 111 -21.80 5.96 18.63
N SER A 112 -22.44 7.13 18.40
CA SER A 112 -22.54 7.68 17.06
C SER A 112 -21.13 7.93 16.58
N ALA A 113 -20.74 7.17 15.55
CA ALA A 113 -19.51 7.41 14.84
C ALA A 113 -19.41 8.90 14.46
N ILE A 114 -18.20 9.40 14.40
CA ILE A 114 -17.86 10.77 13.94
C ILE A 114 -18.56 11.10 12.61
N TYR A 115 -18.96 10.08 11.85
CA TYR A 115 -19.58 10.17 10.54
C TYR A 115 -21.00 9.60 10.55
N PRO A 116 -22.05 10.45 10.65
CA PRO A 116 -23.44 9.99 10.83
C PRO A 116 -24.12 9.49 9.55
N LYS A 117 -23.56 9.76 8.36
CA LYS A 117 -24.19 9.43 7.07
C LYS A 117 -23.42 8.33 6.37
N LYS A 118 -24.10 7.24 6.02
CA LYS A 118 -23.53 6.17 5.22
C LYS A 118 -23.68 6.48 3.73
N ILE A 119 -22.57 6.49 3.02
CA ILE A 119 -22.47 6.73 1.59
C ILE A 119 -21.88 5.50 0.88
N SER A 120 -22.07 5.43 -0.42
CA SER A 120 -21.50 4.39 -1.30
C SER A 120 -21.18 4.98 -2.67
N GLN A 121 -20.37 4.25 -3.45
CA GLN A 121 -19.90 4.66 -4.76
C GLN A 121 -19.18 6.01 -4.74
N VAL A 122 -18.32 6.17 -3.72
CA VAL A 122 -17.52 7.38 -3.50
C VAL A 122 -16.66 7.66 -4.72
N PRO A 123 -16.74 8.84 -5.37
CA PRO A 123 -15.83 9.22 -6.42
C PRO A 123 -14.44 9.56 -5.85
N TYR A 124 -13.40 9.39 -6.66
CA TYR A 124 -12.02 9.70 -6.23
C TYR A 124 -11.89 11.14 -5.69
N SER A 125 -12.56 12.11 -6.33
CA SER A 125 -12.52 13.52 -5.91
C SER A 125 -13.06 13.79 -4.49
N ALA A 126 -13.92 12.91 -3.97
CA ALA A 126 -14.45 13.05 -2.61
C ALA A 126 -13.40 12.74 -1.53
N LEU A 127 -12.35 12.01 -1.86
CA LEU A 127 -11.27 11.72 -0.91
C LEU A 127 -10.45 12.98 -0.56
N GLY A 128 -10.30 13.90 -1.51
CA GLY A 128 -9.50 15.12 -1.34
C GLY A 128 -10.13 16.21 -0.46
N VAL A 129 -11.41 16.05 -0.07
CA VAL A 129 -12.13 17.01 0.79
C VAL A 129 -12.35 16.48 2.20
N LEU A 130 -11.89 15.28 2.50
CA LEU A 130 -11.97 14.68 3.84
C LEU A 130 -11.09 15.44 4.84
N PRO A 131 -11.47 15.49 6.13
CA PRO A 131 -10.57 15.93 7.19
C PRO A 131 -9.28 15.10 7.17
N THR A 132 -8.13 15.75 7.25
CA THR A 132 -6.82 15.10 7.26
C THR A 132 -5.92 15.69 8.35
N SER A 133 -4.87 14.97 8.71
CA SER A 133 -3.72 15.48 9.43
C SER A 133 -2.44 15.06 8.71
N GLU A 134 -1.36 15.78 8.97
CA GLU A 134 -0.03 15.29 8.55
C GLU A 134 0.37 14.09 9.40
N ALA A 135 1.29 13.28 8.89
CA ALA A 135 1.87 12.19 9.64
C ALA A 135 2.59 12.71 10.88
N ASP A 136 2.44 12.03 12.00
CA ASP A 136 3.15 12.37 13.25
C ASP A 136 4.65 12.09 13.13
N GLU A 137 5.03 11.09 12.29
CA GLU A 137 6.39 10.66 12.08
C GLU A 137 6.56 10.06 10.67
N GLN A 138 7.78 10.11 10.15
CA GLN A 138 8.19 9.37 8.96
C GLN A 138 9.57 8.76 9.16
N PHE A 139 9.83 7.59 8.56
CA PHE A 139 11.14 6.95 8.58
C PHE A 139 11.38 6.12 7.32
N SER A 140 12.64 6.05 6.87
CA SER A 140 13.02 5.33 5.67
C SER A 140 13.16 3.82 5.93
N TYR A 141 12.84 3.02 4.93
CA TYR A 141 13.14 1.58 4.92
C TYR A 141 14.15 1.20 3.83
N GLY A 142 14.63 2.17 3.04
CA GLY A 142 15.65 2.03 2.01
C GLY A 142 16.31 3.37 1.70
N ASP A 143 17.11 3.42 0.63
CA ASP A 143 17.92 4.57 0.26
C ASP A 143 17.16 5.58 -0.64
N ASP A 144 16.10 5.15 -1.33
CA ASP A 144 15.30 6.00 -2.19
C ASP A 144 14.30 6.84 -1.36
N PRO A 145 14.07 8.12 -1.68
CA PRO A 145 13.09 8.95 -0.97
C PRO A 145 11.67 8.38 -0.92
N LEU A 146 11.26 7.59 -1.92
CA LEU A 146 9.97 6.90 -1.95
C LEU A 146 9.94 5.66 -1.04
N GLN A 147 11.10 5.19 -0.57
CA GLN A 147 11.18 4.09 0.38
C GLN A 147 10.99 4.60 1.81
N THR A 148 9.80 5.16 2.07
CA THR A 148 9.44 5.84 3.32
C THR A 148 8.13 5.28 3.90
N ILE A 149 8.07 5.17 5.22
CA ILE A 149 6.87 4.85 5.98
C ILE A 149 6.43 6.11 6.71
N TYR A 150 5.16 6.48 6.56
CA TYR A 150 4.51 7.59 7.26
C TYR A 150 3.64 7.02 8.39
N THR A 151 3.68 7.62 9.56
CA THR A 151 2.98 7.09 10.74
C THR A 151 2.03 8.10 11.34
N TRP A 152 0.79 7.68 11.57
CA TRP A 152 -0.21 8.36 12.39
C TRP A 152 -0.39 7.54 13.67
N HIS A 153 -0.06 8.14 14.81
CA HIS A 153 -0.25 7.48 16.10
C HIS A 153 -1.72 7.57 16.54
N GLY A 154 -2.25 6.48 17.08
CA GLY A 154 -3.60 6.47 17.65
C GLY A 154 -3.73 7.51 18.77
N ARG A 155 -4.83 8.28 18.78
CA ARG A 155 -5.09 9.32 19.79
C ARG A 155 -5.47 8.68 21.12
N LEU A 156 -4.82 9.12 22.21
CA LEU A 156 -4.97 8.50 23.54
C LEU A 156 -6.36 8.69 24.17
N SER A 157 -7.14 9.67 23.71
CA SER A 157 -8.50 9.93 24.18
C SER A 157 -9.57 9.14 23.41
N ALA A 158 -9.14 8.28 22.48
CA ALA A 158 -10.01 7.56 21.59
C ALA A 158 -10.54 6.24 22.18
N ASN A 159 -11.31 5.51 21.41
CA ASN A 159 -11.93 4.25 21.78
C ASN A 159 -10.88 3.19 22.17
N GLU A 160 -10.95 2.64 23.40
CA GLU A 160 -10.05 1.58 23.89
C GLU A 160 -10.03 0.33 22.97
N MET A 161 -11.10 0.10 22.19
CA MET A 161 -11.21 -1.01 21.24
C MET A 161 -10.08 -1.05 20.22
N TYR A 162 -9.53 0.11 19.82
CA TYR A 162 -8.48 0.20 18.80
C TYR A 162 -7.10 0.59 19.35
N ALA A 163 -6.99 0.88 20.65
CA ALA A 163 -5.80 1.46 21.25
C ALA A 163 -4.56 0.54 21.21
N ASP A 164 -4.77 -0.77 21.13
CA ASP A 164 -3.72 -1.80 21.03
C ASP A 164 -3.49 -2.29 19.60
N LYS A 165 -4.14 -1.69 18.60
CA LYS A 165 -4.14 -2.13 17.19
C LYS A 165 -3.29 -1.22 16.31
N ALA A 166 -2.56 -1.82 15.38
CA ALA A 166 -1.85 -1.12 14.33
C ALA A 166 -2.25 -1.66 12.95
N LEU A 167 -2.41 -0.75 11.99
CA LEU A 167 -2.62 -1.04 10.58
C LEU A 167 -1.37 -0.65 9.78
N ILE A 168 -0.74 -1.62 9.12
CA ILE A 168 0.25 -1.36 8.07
C ILE A 168 -0.53 -1.30 6.76
N PHE A 169 -0.51 -0.13 6.10
CA PHE A 169 -1.35 0.12 4.92
C PHE A 169 -0.52 0.36 3.67
N ILE A 170 -0.90 -0.33 2.58
CA ILE A 170 -0.31 -0.22 1.25
C ILE A 170 -1.33 0.46 0.32
N HIS A 171 -0.99 1.66 -0.15
CA HIS A 171 -1.89 2.45 -0.98
C HIS A 171 -2.06 1.87 -2.38
N GLY A 172 -3.18 2.21 -3.03
CA GLY A 172 -3.49 1.88 -4.42
C GLY A 172 -2.87 2.86 -5.43
N GLY A 173 -3.49 2.95 -6.62
CA GLY A 173 -3.08 3.86 -7.68
C GLY A 173 -2.56 3.15 -8.93
N CYS A 174 -3.10 1.97 -9.26
CA CYS A 174 -2.79 1.22 -10.50
C CYS A 174 -1.28 0.98 -10.71
N TRP A 175 -0.49 0.94 -9.62
CA TRP A 175 0.98 0.85 -9.61
C TRP A 175 1.70 2.00 -10.33
N LEU A 176 1.04 3.14 -10.59
CA LEU A 176 1.59 4.27 -11.33
C LEU A 176 2.11 5.37 -10.38
N SER A 177 3.23 6.00 -10.72
CA SER A 177 3.83 7.11 -9.96
C SER A 177 2.95 8.37 -9.86
N ALA A 178 1.90 8.45 -10.69
CA ALA A 178 0.91 9.53 -10.62
C ALA A 178 0.05 9.52 -9.33
N TYR A 179 0.09 8.43 -8.53
CA TYR A 179 -0.73 8.27 -7.33
C TYR A 179 0.14 7.84 -6.15
N GLY A 180 0.25 8.68 -5.14
CA GLY A 180 0.95 8.40 -3.89
C GLY A 180 0.00 8.05 -2.75
N TYR A 181 0.54 7.95 -1.54
CA TYR A 181 -0.23 7.63 -0.34
C TYR A 181 -1.25 8.74 0.04
N GLU A 182 -1.09 9.96 -0.45
CA GLU A 182 -1.81 11.15 -0.02
C GLU A 182 -3.32 11.06 -0.24
N HIS A 183 -3.75 10.33 -1.28
CA HIS A 183 -5.18 10.24 -1.61
C HIS A 183 -6.03 9.55 -0.53
N ALA A 184 -5.40 8.81 0.39
CA ALA A 184 -6.09 8.14 1.48
C ALA A 184 -5.83 8.78 2.86
N LYS A 185 -5.23 9.98 2.94
CA LYS A 185 -4.95 10.70 4.20
C LYS A 185 -6.18 10.85 5.11
N GLY A 186 -7.38 11.04 4.52
CA GLY A 186 -8.62 11.11 5.29
C GLY A 186 -8.93 9.81 6.05
N MET A 187 -8.66 8.66 5.45
CA MET A 187 -8.78 7.37 6.12
C MET A 187 -7.74 7.24 7.25
N TYR A 188 -6.48 7.61 7.02
CA TYR A 188 -5.43 7.51 8.03
C TYR A 188 -5.73 8.36 9.24
N HIS A 189 -6.16 9.60 9.01
CA HIS A 189 -6.62 10.51 10.06
C HIS A 189 -7.78 9.89 10.87
N ALA A 190 -8.81 9.38 10.19
CA ALA A 190 -9.97 8.80 10.86
C ALA A 190 -9.61 7.58 11.72
N LEU A 191 -8.73 6.69 11.24
CA LEU A 191 -8.26 5.54 11.99
C LEU A 191 -7.44 5.96 13.22
N ALA A 192 -6.59 6.97 13.09
CA ALA A 192 -5.82 7.53 14.22
C ALA A 192 -6.74 8.17 15.27
N GLU A 193 -7.78 8.90 14.85
CA GLU A 193 -8.79 9.46 15.75
C GLU A 193 -9.59 8.37 16.49
N LEU A 194 -9.74 7.18 15.91
CA LEU A 194 -10.32 6.01 16.59
C LEU A 194 -9.34 5.34 17.58
N GLY A 195 -8.07 5.72 17.62
CA GLY A 195 -7.06 5.20 18.54
C GLY A 195 -6.07 4.21 17.93
N MET A 196 -6.21 3.86 16.65
CA MET A 196 -5.36 2.92 15.93
C MET A 196 -4.05 3.57 15.48
N GLY A 197 -2.92 2.87 15.58
CA GLY A 197 -1.70 3.27 14.90
C GLY A 197 -1.78 2.94 13.40
N VAL A 198 -1.41 3.87 12.52
CA VAL A 198 -1.44 3.67 11.08
C VAL A 198 -0.05 3.89 10.50
N TYR A 199 0.52 2.86 9.88
CA TYR A 199 1.84 2.85 9.25
C TYR A 199 1.65 2.72 7.75
N VAL A 200 1.84 3.79 7.01
CA VAL A 200 1.53 3.89 5.58
C VAL A 200 2.82 3.77 4.77
N THR A 201 2.85 2.78 3.90
CA THR A 201 3.99 2.53 3.02
C THR A 201 3.88 3.34 1.74
N GLU A 202 4.84 4.24 1.49
CA GLU A 202 5.14 4.73 0.15
C GLU A 202 6.13 3.76 -0.51
N TYR A 203 6.09 3.61 -1.83
CA TYR A 203 6.91 2.66 -2.56
C TYR A 203 7.15 3.13 -4.01
N ARG A 204 8.22 2.68 -4.66
CA ARG A 204 8.52 2.99 -6.06
C ARG A 204 7.55 2.28 -7.00
N ARG A 205 7.02 3.02 -7.96
CA ARG A 205 5.96 2.60 -8.91
C ARG A 205 6.46 2.68 -10.34
N VAL A 206 5.63 2.31 -11.29
CA VAL A 206 5.88 2.55 -12.73
C VAL A 206 6.03 4.05 -12.96
N GLY A 207 7.18 4.45 -13.50
CA GLY A 207 7.60 5.85 -13.66
C GLY A 207 8.69 6.26 -12.68
N ASP A 208 8.88 5.54 -11.58
CA ASP A 208 9.98 5.73 -10.64
C ASP A 208 11.12 4.76 -10.97
N GLU A 209 12.39 5.17 -10.79
CA GLU A 209 13.53 4.30 -11.00
C GLU A 209 13.49 3.09 -10.04
N GLY A 210 13.59 1.88 -10.58
CA GLY A 210 13.47 0.63 -9.80
C GLY A 210 12.05 0.24 -9.44
N GLY A 211 11.01 1.03 -9.83
CA GLY A 211 9.61 0.68 -9.66
C GLY A 211 9.10 -0.33 -10.70
N GLY A 212 7.82 -0.71 -10.59
CA GLY A 212 7.23 -1.78 -11.40
C GLY A 212 7.54 -3.17 -10.86
N TRP A 213 7.23 -4.22 -11.63
CA TRP A 213 7.48 -5.60 -11.24
C TRP A 213 8.95 -6.01 -11.47
N PRO A 214 9.66 -6.64 -10.50
CA PRO A 214 9.20 -6.94 -9.14
C PRO A 214 9.53 -5.85 -8.11
N GLY A 215 10.16 -4.72 -8.49
CA GLY A 215 10.71 -3.73 -7.59
C GLY A 215 9.69 -3.15 -6.60
N SER A 216 8.47 -2.81 -7.05
CA SER A 216 7.41 -2.36 -6.15
C SER A 216 7.05 -3.39 -5.07
N LEU A 217 7.07 -4.69 -5.42
CA LEU A 217 6.83 -5.76 -4.44
C LEU A 217 8.00 -5.93 -3.46
N ASP A 218 9.24 -5.73 -3.94
CA ASP A 218 10.43 -5.78 -3.10
C ASP A 218 10.38 -4.65 -2.07
N ASP A 219 10.02 -3.44 -2.49
CA ASP A 219 9.82 -2.28 -1.61
C ASP A 219 8.75 -2.54 -0.55
N VAL A 220 7.55 -2.97 -0.96
CA VAL A 220 6.45 -3.25 -0.03
C VAL A 220 6.81 -4.36 0.96
N THR A 221 7.51 -5.41 0.53
CA THR A 221 7.97 -6.48 1.41
C THR A 221 8.94 -5.97 2.46
N GLN A 222 9.89 -5.12 2.06
CA GLN A 222 10.87 -4.50 2.96
C GLN A 222 10.20 -3.52 3.91
N ALA A 223 9.28 -2.68 3.42
CA ALA A 223 8.52 -1.73 4.22
C ALA A 223 7.72 -2.42 5.32
N ILE A 224 6.96 -3.47 4.99
CA ILE A 224 6.20 -4.25 5.98
C ILE A 224 7.16 -4.82 7.04
N SER A 225 8.29 -5.40 6.63
CA SER A 225 9.28 -5.95 7.58
C SER A 225 9.84 -4.88 8.52
N THR A 226 10.08 -3.67 8.00
CA THR A 226 10.60 -2.54 8.77
C THR A 226 9.54 -1.98 9.72
N ALA A 227 8.28 -1.83 9.25
CA ALA A 227 7.16 -1.40 10.09
C ALA A 227 6.91 -2.38 11.24
N LEU A 228 6.93 -3.70 10.99
CA LEU A 228 6.76 -4.72 12.02
C LEU A 228 7.83 -4.61 13.12
N LYS A 229 9.10 -4.44 12.75
CA LYS A 229 10.20 -4.24 13.70
C LYS A 229 10.02 -2.94 14.49
N ARG A 230 9.56 -1.87 13.84
CA ARG A 230 9.31 -0.59 14.50
C ARG A 230 8.19 -0.72 15.53
N ILE A 231 7.05 -1.32 15.16
CA ILE A 231 5.91 -1.56 16.06
C ILE A 231 6.31 -2.43 17.25
N GLU A 232 7.09 -3.50 17.01
CA GLU A 232 7.60 -4.37 18.07
C GLU A 232 8.49 -3.61 19.06
N ASN A 233 9.40 -2.76 18.57
CA ASN A 233 10.30 -1.95 19.39
C ASN A 233 9.56 -0.88 20.21
N GLU A 234 8.51 -0.31 19.66
CA GLU A 234 7.65 0.67 20.36
C GLU A 234 6.82 0.01 21.46
N GLY A 235 6.43 -1.25 21.29
CA GLY A 235 5.68 -2.04 22.27
C GLY A 235 4.28 -1.52 22.59
N ARG A 236 3.77 -0.58 21.81
CA ARG A 236 2.47 0.06 22.03
C ARG A 236 1.31 -0.75 21.45
N TYR A 237 1.52 -1.35 20.27
CA TYR A 237 0.48 -2.08 19.54
C TYR A 237 0.80 -3.57 19.57
N THR A 238 -0.16 -4.38 19.96
CA THR A 238 -0.01 -5.84 20.10
C THR A 238 -0.78 -6.62 19.06
N ASN A 239 -1.73 -5.99 18.37
CA ASN A 239 -2.54 -6.59 17.31
C ASN A 239 -2.28 -5.85 15.99
N ILE A 240 -1.63 -6.53 15.03
CA ILE A 240 -1.18 -5.92 13.79
C ILE A 240 -2.02 -6.45 12.63
N TYR A 241 -2.51 -5.53 11.82
CA TYR A 241 -3.22 -5.80 10.57
C TYR A 241 -2.41 -5.25 9.42
N ILE A 242 -2.36 -5.99 8.31
CA ILE A 242 -1.73 -5.53 7.07
C ILE A 242 -2.84 -5.41 6.04
N ALA A 243 -3.12 -4.20 5.58
CA ALA A 243 -4.13 -3.98 4.57
C ALA A 243 -3.56 -3.29 3.34
N GLY A 244 -4.16 -3.55 2.20
CA GLY A 244 -3.83 -2.82 0.98
C GLY A 244 -5.08 -2.61 0.12
N HIS A 245 -5.11 -1.46 -0.56
CA HIS A 245 -6.21 -1.08 -1.42
C HIS A 245 -5.84 -1.27 -2.90
N SER A 246 -6.72 -1.91 -3.70
CA SER A 246 -6.55 -2.01 -5.15
C SER A 246 -5.19 -2.64 -5.54
N ALA A 247 -4.35 -1.94 -6.30
CA ALA A 247 -2.96 -2.32 -6.61
C ALA A 247 -2.12 -2.57 -5.34
N GLY A 248 -2.32 -1.77 -4.27
CA GLY A 248 -1.69 -1.99 -2.97
C GLY A 248 -2.20 -3.26 -2.28
N GLY A 249 -3.46 -3.62 -2.48
CA GLY A 249 -4.03 -4.90 -2.02
C GLY A 249 -3.37 -6.10 -2.70
N HIS A 250 -3.13 -6.02 -3.99
CA HIS A 250 -2.35 -6.99 -4.75
C HIS A 250 -0.93 -7.17 -4.15
N LEU A 251 -0.22 -6.07 -3.93
CA LEU A 251 1.13 -6.09 -3.37
C LEU A 251 1.16 -6.59 -1.92
N ALA A 252 0.17 -6.23 -1.10
CA ALA A 252 0.03 -6.70 0.28
C ALA A 252 -0.13 -8.22 0.37
N LEU A 253 -0.97 -8.81 -0.49
CA LEU A 253 -1.16 -10.26 -0.57
C LEU A 253 0.12 -10.99 -0.97
N LEU A 254 0.85 -10.49 -1.95
CA LEU A 254 2.12 -11.06 -2.39
C LEU A 254 3.23 -10.90 -1.33
N ALA A 255 3.32 -9.75 -0.68
CA ALA A 255 4.28 -9.51 0.39
C ALA A 255 4.01 -10.43 1.59
N ALA A 256 2.74 -10.61 1.99
CA ALA A 256 2.36 -11.57 3.03
C ALA A 256 2.76 -13.00 2.68
N GLN A 257 2.63 -13.41 1.44
CA GLN A 257 3.08 -14.71 0.95
C GLN A 257 4.60 -14.88 1.07
N ARG A 258 5.38 -13.85 0.68
CA ARG A 258 6.84 -13.84 0.83
C ARG A 258 7.26 -13.90 2.29
N LEU A 259 6.65 -13.10 3.15
CA LEU A 259 6.91 -13.09 4.59
C LEU A 259 6.55 -14.43 5.24
N SER A 260 5.49 -15.09 4.76
CA SER A 260 5.08 -16.40 5.24
C SER A 260 6.08 -17.50 4.89
N SER A 261 6.78 -17.40 3.78
CA SER A 261 7.78 -18.36 3.33
C SER A 261 9.20 -18.05 3.80
N SER A 262 9.44 -16.86 4.36
CA SER A 262 10.77 -16.45 4.81
C SER A 262 11.08 -16.99 6.21
N SER A 263 12.38 -17.30 6.46
CA SER A 263 12.91 -17.64 7.79
C SER A 263 13.13 -16.40 8.69
N LEU A 264 12.58 -15.24 8.31
CA LEU A 264 12.66 -14.04 9.12
C LEU A 264 11.92 -14.29 10.45
N ASN A 265 12.63 -14.13 11.56
CA ASN A 265 12.10 -14.15 12.93
C ASN A 265 11.26 -12.88 13.21
N LEU A 266 10.38 -12.52 12.27
CA LEU A 266 9.38 -11.51 12.55
C LEU A 266 8.37 -12.09 13.53
N SER A 267 7.96 -11.33 14.52
CA SER A 267 6.95 -11.74 15.49
C SER A 267 5.60 -11.91 14.78
N ARG A 268 5.46 -13.02 14.04
CA ARG A 268 4.23 -13.42 13.34
C ARG A 268 3.06 -13.56 14.31
N ALA A 269 3.36 -13.78 15.59
CA ALA A 269 2.36 -13.91 16.64
C ALA A 269 1.47 -12.66 16.77
N ASN A 270 1.95 -11.49 16.33
CA ASN A 270 1.22 -10.24 16.45
C ASN A 270 0.43 -9.86 15.17
N ILE A 271 0.69 -10.53 14.04
CA ILE A 271 -0.07 -10.27 12.80
C ILE A 271 -1.36 -11.07 12.86
N LYS A 272 -2.47 -10.37 13.00
CA LYS A 272 -3.80 -10.98 13.11
C LYS A 272 -4.39 -11.32 11.75
N ARG A 273 -4.25 -10.41 10.78
CA ARG A 273 -4.93 -10.59 9.50
C ARG A 273 -4.26 -9.79 8.37
N ILE A 274 -4.32 -10.35 7.16
CA ILE A 274 -4.04 -9.64 5.92
C ILE A 274 -5.38 -9.27 5.28
N ILE A 275 -5.56 -8.00 4.92
CA ILE A 275 -6.84 -7.50 4.42
C ILE A 275 -6.65 -6.93 3.01
N GLY A 276 -7.32 -7.51 2.03
CA GLY A 276 -7.38 -6.98 0.66
C GLY A 276 -8.63 -6.14 0.47
N LEU A 277 -8.47 -4.83 0.29
CA LEU A 277 -9.55 -3.89 0.01
C LEU A 277 -9.63 -3.67 -1.50
N ALA A 278 -10.69 -4.13 -2.16
CA ALA A 278 -10.79 -4.12 -3.62
C ALA A 278 -9.51 -4.66 -4.29
N ALA A 279 -8.89 -5.70 -3.71
CA ALA A 279 -7.58 -6.19 -4.11
C ALA A 279 -7.65 -6.99 -5.42
N ILE A 280 -6.62 -6.85 -6.27
CA ILE A 280 -6.48 -7.62 -7.50
C ILE A 280 -5.84 -8.97 -7.14
N THR A 281 -6.61 -10.06 -7.24
CA THR A 281 -6.18 -11.42 -6.88
C THR A 281 -5.77 -12.27 -8.09
N ASP A 282 -6.23 -11.88 -9.29
CA ASP A 282 -5.85 -12.50 -10.56
C ASP A 282 -5.36 -11.42 -11.54
N ILE A 283 -4.08 -11.12 -11.46
CA ILE A 283 -3.47 -10.06 -12.26
C ILE A 283 -3.46 -10.39 -13.76
N GLN A 284 -3.39 -11.67 -14.14
CA GLN A 284 -3.43 -12.10 -15.54
C GLN A 284 -4.81 -11.82 -16.16
N SER A 285 -5.88 -12.24 -15.50
CA SER A 285 -7.25 -11.95 -15.94
C SER A 285 -7.54 -10.44 -15.88
N TYR A 286 -7.01 -9.74 -14.88
CA TYR A 286 -7.18 -8.29 -14.74
C TYR A 286 -6.55 -7.52 -15.91
N ALA A 287 -5.37 -7.93 -16.38
CA ALA A 287 -4.67 -7.33 -17.52
C ALA A 287 -5.43 -7.46 -18.86
N MET A 288 -6.41 -8.37 -18.95
CA MET A 288 -7.24 -8.54 -20.17
C MET A 288 -8.41 -7.56 -20.25
N GLY A 289 -8.58 -6.71 -19.24
CA GLY A 289 -9.65 -5.71 -19.22
C GLY A 289 -9.29 -4.41 -19.95
N HIS A 290 -10.23 -3.44 -19.94
CA HIS A 290 -10.14 -2.25 -20.78
C HIS A 290 -10.17 -0.92 -20.03
N ASN A 291 -10.40 -0.91 -18.70
CA ASN A 291 -10.29 0.33 -17.93
C ASN A 291 -8.82 0.76 -17.76
N SER A 292 -8.59 2.01 -17.38
CA SER A 292 -7.24 2.60 -17.30
C SER A 292 -6.28 1.82 -16.39
N CYS A 293 -6.77 1.31 -15.24
CA CYS A 293 -5.96 0.52 -14.31
C CYS A 293 -5.65 -0.88 -14.87
N GLN A 294 -6.59 -1.49 -15.58
CA GLN A 294 -6.36 -2.76 -16.27
C GLN A 294 -5.30 -2.62 -17.36
N LEU A 295 -5.36 -1.55 -18.15
CA LEU A 295 -4.35 -1.25 -19.17
C LEU A 295 -2.97 -0.90 -18.56
N ALA A 296 -2.93 -0.32 -17.36
CA ALA A 296 -1.69 -0.05 -16.65
C ALA A 296 -0.94 -1.31 -16.21
N THR A 297 -1.63 -2.47 -16.16
CA THR A 297 -1.03 -3.74 -15.71
C THR A 297 0.13 -4.16 -16.60
N ALA A 298 0.02 -3.98 -17.94
CA ALA A 298 1.11 -4.31 -18.84
C ALA A 298 2.35 -3.43 -18.62
N LYS A 299 2.16 -2.16 -18.24
CA LYS A 299 3.28 -1.26 -17.86
C LYS A 299 3.93 -1.73 -16.55
N PHE A 300 3.12 -2.12 -15.56
CA PHE A 300 3.61 -2.64 -14.29
C PHE A 300 4.40 -3.92 -14.46
N MET A 301 3.93 -4.85 -15.30
CA MET A 301 4.56 -6.15 -15.56
C MET A 301 5.69 -6.11 -16.59
N ASN A 302 5.90 -4.96 -17.26
CA ASN A 302 6.80 -4.77 -18.38
C ASN A 302 6.53 -5.74 -19.55
N GLY A 303 5.24 -5.89 -19.90
CA GLY A 303 4.74 -6.73 -21.00
C GLY A 303 3.34 -7.25 -20.72
N THR A 304 2.69 -7.79 -21.76
CA THR A 304 1.38 -8.44 -21.67
C THR A 304 1.49 -9.84 -21.03
N PRO A 305 0.36 -10.48 -20.65
CA PRO A 305 0.39 -11.88 -20.20
C PRO A 305 1.00 -12.86 -21.22
N GLU A 306 0.89 -12.58 -22.52
CA GLU A 306 1.52 -13.37 -23.57
C GLU A 306 3.03 -13.13 -23.66
N ASP A 307 3.50 -11.88 -23.45
CA ASP A 307 4.91 -11.51 -23.52
C ASP A 307 5.72 -12.07 -22.34
N VAL A 308 5.15 -11.99 -21.13
CA VAL A 308 5.86 -12.33 -19.87
C VAL A 308 5.04 -13.26 -18.97
N PRO A 309 4.57 -14.43 -19.47
CA PRO A 309 3.64 -15.30 -18.73
C PRO A 309 4.17 -15.78 -17.38
N THR A 310 5.46 -16.07 -17.27
CA THR A 310 6.10 -16.48 -16.01
C THR A 310 6.07 -15.36 -14.97
N ALA A 311 6.23 -14.09 -15.37
CA ALA A 311 6.13 -12.96 -14.48
C ALA A 311 4.72 -12.82 -13.91
N TYR A 312 3.67 -12.93 -14.75
CA TYR A 312 2.28 -12.92 -14.30
C TYR A 312 1.95 -14.07 -13.34
N GLN A 313 2.43 -15.29 -13.62
CA GLN A 313 2.27 -16.41 -12.70
C GLN A 313 2.89 -16.14 -11.32
N ARG A 314 4.05 -15.48 -11.28
CA ARG A 314 4.73 -15.08 -10.03
C ARG A 314 4.06 -13.90 -9.34
N ALA A 315 3.39 -13.06 -10.10
CA ALA A 315 2.65 -11.89 -9.61
C ALA A 315 1.19 -12.21 -9.21
N THR A 316 0.75 -13.46 -9.35
CA THR A 316 -0.60 -13.89 -8.92
C THR A 316 -0.54 -14.39 -7.47
N PRO A 317 -1.26 -13.74 -6.52
CA PRO A 317 -1.32 -14.18 -5.14
C PRO A 317 -1.87 -15.60 -4.99
N ARG A 318 -1.24 -16.40 -4.12
CA ARG A 318 -1.66 -17.77 -3.83
C ARG A 318 -1.54 -18.04 -2.34
N PRO A 319 -2.63 -18.35 -1.61
CA PRO A 319 -2.53 -18.76 -0.23
C PRO A 319 -1.74 -20.06 -0.15
N THR A 320 -0.78 -20.10 0.77
CA THR A 320 -0.01 -21.31 1.06
C THR A 320 -0.45 -21.89 2.39
N HIS A 321 -0.28 -23.19 2.56
CA HIS A 321 -0.57 -23.85 3.84
C HIS A 321 0.26 -23.18 4.97
N GLY A 322 -0.41 -22.83 6.08
CA GLY A 322 0.22 -22.06 7.18
C GLY A 322 0.45 -20.58 6.92
N SER A 323 -0.17 -20.02 5.86
CA SER A 323 -0.21 -18.56 5.66
C SER A 323 -1.03 -17.87 6.74
N LEU A 324 -0.76 -16.58 6.92
CA LEU A 324 -1.55 -15.70 7.80
C LEU A 324 -3.03 -15.68 7.33
N PRO A 325 -4.00 -15.49 8.23
CA PRO A 325 -5.39 -15.32 7.84
C PRO A 325 -5.57 -14.18 6.84
N ILE A 326 -6.30 -14.42 5.76
CA ILE A 326 -6.58 -13.43 4.72
C ILE A 326 -8.08 -13.16 4.67
N THR A 327 -8.47 -11.89 4.63
CA THR A 327 -9.84 -11.46 4.36
C THR A 327 -9.86 -10.52 3.17
N LEU A 328 -10.72 -10.82 2.19
CA LEU A 328 -10.94 -9.98 1.03
C LEU A 328 -12.26 -9.22 1.21
N LEU A 329 -12.18 -7.91 1.11
CA LEU A 329 -13.30 -6.98 1.21
C LEU A 329 -13.51 -6.33 -0.16
N GLN A 330 -14.72 -6.50 -0.74
CA GLN A 330 -15.00 -6.08 -2.10
C GLN A 330 -16.39 -5.45 -2.23
N GLY A 331 -16.50 -4.42 -3.05
CA GLY A 331 -17.78 -3.82 -3.43
C GLY A 331 -18.36 -4.46 -4.71
N ASP A 332 -19.66 -4.73 -4.75
CA ASP A 332 -20.29 -5.30 -5.95
C ASP A 332 -20.53 -4.25 -7.06
N ALA A 333 -20.45 -2.96 -6.74
CA ALA A 333 -20.51 -1.83 -7.69
C ALA A 333 -19.13 -1.26 -8.08
N ASP A 334 -18.05 -1.94 -7.75
CA ASP A 334 -16.70 -1.53 -8.11
C ASP A 334 -16.45 -1.73 -9.61
N SER A 335 -16.34 -0.61 -10.36
CA SER A 335 -16.08 -0.61 -11.80
C SER A 335 -14.58 -0.66 -12.16
N ILE A 336 -13.68 -0.40 -11.19
CA ILE A 336 -12.23 -0.39 -11.39
C ILE A 336 -11.66 -1.80 -11.18
N VAL A 337 -11.99 -2.42 -10.04
CA VAL A 337 -11.66 -3.83 -9.76
C VAL A 337 -12.96 -4.61 -9.60
N PRO A 338 -13.53 -5.16 -10.68
CA PRO A 338 -14.76 -5.95 -10.60
C PRO A 338 -14.66 -7.11 -9.61
N ALA A 339 -15.77 -7.44 -8.93
CA ALA A 339 -15.82 -8.41 -7.84
C ALA A 339 -15.23 -9.80 -8.18
N ARG A 340 -15.23 -10.20 -9.45
CA ARG A 340 -14.58 -11.44 -9.92
C ARG A 340 -13.06 -11.47 -9.66
N HIS A 341 -12.42 -10.32 -9.47
CA HIS A 341 -10.99 -10.19 -9.17
C HIS A 341 -10.68 -10.17 -7.67
N ALA A 342 -11.70 -10.25 -6.83
CA ALA A 342 -11.56 -10.33 -5.39
C ALA A 342 -11.81 -11.75 -4.85
N VAL A 343 -11.53 -12.76 -5.65
CA VAL A 343 -11.72 -14.17 -5.28
C VAL A 343 -10.36 -14.84 -5.10
N LEU A 344 -10.13 -15.43 -3.94
CA LEU A 344 -8.93 -16.19 -3.66
C LEU A 344 -9.31 -17.42 -2.80
N SER A 345 -9.05 -18.61 -3.32
CA SER A 345 -9.43 -19.85 -2.63
C SER A 345 -8.75 -19.96 -1.26
N GLY A 346 -9.51 -20.40 -0.25
CA GLY A 346 -8.98 -20.56 1.12
C GLY A 346 -8.86 -19.26 1.92
N THR A 347 -9.53 -18.19 1.49
CA THR A 347 -9.60 -16.91 2.21
C THR A 347 -11.05 -16.57 2.58
N ASN A 348 -11.22 -15.73 3.61
CA ASN A 348 -12.51 -15.14 3.93
C ASN A 348 -12.84 -14.04 2.93
N GLN A 349 -14.11 -13.92 2.55
CA GLN A 349 -14.57 -12.91 1.61
C GLN A 349 -15.84 -12.24 2.12
N LYS A 350 -15.93 -10.91 2.00
CA LYS A 350 -17.12 -10.13 2.30
C LYS A 350 -17.39 -9.18 1.13
N ILE A 351 -18.58 -9.30 0.54
CA ILE A 351 -19.03 -8.42 -0.56
C ILE A 351 -19.98 -7.39 0.03
N ILE A 352 -19.68 -6.11 -0.20
CA ILE A 352 -20.53 -4.99 0.23
C ILE A 352 -21.43 -4.57 -0.92
N LYS A 353 -22.73 -4.66 -0.67
CA LYS A 353 -23.74 -4.27 -1.65
C LYS A 353 -23.66 -2.77 -1.95
N ASN A 354 -23.68 -2.43 -3.23
CA ASN A 354 -23.49 -1.08 -3.79
C ASN A 354 -22.15 -0.43 -3.40
N GLY A 355 -21.19 -1.20 -2.87
CA GLY A 355 -19.86 -0.68 -2.54
C GLY A 355 -19.07 -0.35 -3.82
N GLY A 356 -18.52 0.88 -3.87
CA GLY A 356 -17.65 1.36 -4.93
C GLY A 356 -16.17 1.16 -4.61
N HIS A 357 -15.30 1.52 -5.58
CA HIS A 357 -13.85 1.30 -5.45
C HIS A 357 -13.21 2.07 -4.30
N PHE A 358 -13.61 3.34 -4.10
CA PHE A 358 -13.01 4.24 -3.12
C PHE A 358 -13.75 4.29 -1.79
N ASP A 359 -14.85 3.55 -1.64
CA ASP A 359 -15.63 3.49 -0.40
C ASP A 359 -14.76 3.02 0.79
N TRP A 360 -13.79 2.16 0.55
CA TRP A 360 -12.85 1.66 1.57
C TRP A 360 -12.00 2.76 2.21
N LEU A 361 -11.80 3.85 1.50
CA LEU A 361 -10.96 4.98 1.90
C LEU A 361 -11.77 6.15 2.49
N HIS A 362 -13.12 6.02 2.54
CA HIS A 362 -14.00 7.10 3.00
C HIS A 362 -14.70 6.72 4.31
N PRO A 363 -14.40 7.40 5.43
CA PRO A 363 -14.90 7.04 6.76
C PRO A 363 -16.42 7.01 6.93
N GLU A 364 -17.17 7.72 6.09
CA GLU A 364 -18.65 7.72 6.12
C GLU A 364 -19.27 6.56 5.33
N SER A 365 -18.48 5.68 4.73
CA SER A 365 -19.00 4.60 3.90
C SER A 365 -19.33 3.34 4.70
N THR A 366 -20.24 2.52 4.16
CA THR A 366 -20.54 1.18 4.68
C THR A 366 -19.35 0.24 4.51
N SER A 367 -18.52 0.45 3.47
CA SER A 367 -17.31 -0.35 3.23
C SER A 367 -16.25 -0.11 4.29
N PHE A 368 -16.10 1.14 4.74
CA PHE A 368 -15.19 1.48 5.83
C PHE A 368 -15.65 0.85 7.17
N ASP A 369 -16.96 0.82 7.46
CA ASP A 369 -17.45 0.10 8.64
C ASP A 369 -17.11 -1.39 8.58
N ALA A 370 -17.24 -2.01 7.40
CA ALA A 370 -16.88 -3.41 7.22
C ALA A 370 -15.37 -3.67 7.43
N LEU A 371 -14.50 -2.71 7.11
CA LEU A 371 -13.08 -2.78 7.47
C LEU A 371 -12.90 -2.72 8.98
N LEU A 372 -13.57 -1.77 9.66
CA LEU A 372 -13.50 -1.65 11.12
C LEU A 372 -14.04 -2.89 11.83
N GLU A 373 -15.11 -3.51 11.33
CA GLU A 373 -15.66 -4.76 11.85
C GLU A 373 -14.61 -5.89 11.79
N VAL A 374 -13.95 -6.08 10.64
CA VAL A 374 -12.89 -7.10 10.47
C VAL A 374 -11.69 -6.84 11.39
N ILE A 375 -11.35 -5.58 11.68
CA ILE A 375 -10.27 -5.22 12.59
C ILE A 375 -10.69 -5.40 14.07
N SER A 376 -11.98 -5.24 14.38
CA SER A 376 -12.51 -5.38 15.74
C SER A 376 -12.88 -6.82 16.11
N GLU A 377 -13.07 -7.71 15.13
CA GLU A 377 -13.31 -9.12 15.39
C GLU A 377 -12.16 -9.70 16.22
N HIS A 378 -12.50 -10.31 17.36
CA HIS A 378 -11.54 -11.10 18.10
C HIS A 378 -11.38 -12.44 17.36
N ASP A 379 -10.17 -12.73 16.90
CA ASP A 379 -9.84 -14.08 16.44
C ASP A 379 -9.92 -15.00 17.69
N GLU A 380 -11.00 -15.79 17.82
CA GLU A 380 -11.16 -16.84 18.82
C GLU A 380 -10.17 -18.00 18.61
#